data_8a5886925884ba1a74da33671d8d131d
#
_entry.id   8a5886925884ba1a74da33671d8d131d
#
_cell.length_a   1.000
_cell.length_b   1.000
_cell.length_c   1.000
_cell.angle_alpha   90.00
_cell.angle_beta   90.00
_cell.angle_gamma   90.00
#
_symmetry.space_group_name_H-M   'P 1'
#
loop_
_entity.id
_entity.type
_entity.pdbx_description
1 polymer ?
#
loop_
_entity_poly.entity_id
_entity_poly.type
_entity_poly.pdbx_seq_one_letter_code
_entity_poly.pdbx_strand_id
1 'polypeptide(L)'
;MTKVTLMGAGGKMGVRLATNLMESDHDVLHVEIDPVGKQRLKDETGIDCVNQNQALSEAEAVILAVPDRLIGKVLSGFVNELSSGTAVIMLDAAAPHAETLPNRDDITYFVAHPCHPPLFNDETAPDAKKDYFGGIAAKQHIICALAQGPEEHYAMCEKIARDFYRPVMRSHRCTIEQMALLEPALSESVGATFAKVLKNATDEAARRGVPYQAAEDFLLGHLTILLAVAFGVQPGGKLSDGCMLAISEAEPVIFRDGWLDQVFAPEAVKASVKSICE
;
A
#
# COMPACT_ATOMS: atom_id res chain seq x y z
N MET A 1 18.25 4.21 -18.79
CA MET A 1 18.82 3.85 -17.48
C MET A 1 18.65 5.07 -16.59
N THR A 2 17.76 5.01 -15.60
CA THR A 2 17.45 6.12 -14.69
C THR A 2 18.26 5.96 -13.42
N LYS A 3 18.86 7.04 -12.91
CA LYS A 3 19.56 7.04 -11.64
C LYS A 3 18.55 7.18 -10.49
N VAL A 4 18.42 6.15 -9.68
CA VAL A 4 17.43 6.04 -8.62
C VAL A 4 18.13 5.94 -7.26
N THR A 5 17.66 6.70 -6.29
CA THR A 5 18.06 6.57 -4.89
C THR A 5 16.93 5.97 -4.06
N LEU A 6 17.20 4.88 -3.36
CA LEU A 6 16.25 4.27 -2.41
C LEU A 6 16.64 4.67 -0.98
N MET A 7 15.84 5.55 -0.37
CA MET A 7 15.98 5.98 1.02
C MET A 7 15.21 5.05 1.95
N GLY A 8 15.81 4.67 3.09
CA GLY A 8 15.23 3.69 4.01
C GLY A 8 15.35 2.25 3.49
N ALA A 9 16.42 1.97 2.73
CA ALA A 9 16.64 0.70 2.04
C ALA A 9 16.71 -0.53 2.97
N GLY A 10 17.07 -0.34 4.24
CA GLY A 10 17.16 -1.41 5.24
C GLY A 10 15.86 -1.68 6.02
N GLY A 11 14.81 -0.88 5.78
CA GLY A 11 13.48 -1.14 6.33
C GLY A 11 12.82 -2.39 5.71
N LYS A 12 11.72 -2.89 6.29
CA LYS A 12 11.00 -4.06 5.73
C LYS A 12 10.58 -3.85 4.28
N MET A 13 9.98 -2.70 3.98
CA MET A 13 9.62 -2.35 2.60
C MET A 13 10.88 -2.04 1.78
N GLY A 14 11.84 -1.29 2.34
CA GLY A 14 13.07 -0.94 1.65
C GLY A 14 13.83 -2.15 1.08
N VAL A 15 14.00 -3.22 1.86
CA VAL A 15 14.64 -4.46 1.39
C VAL A 15 13.84 -5.12 0.25
N ARG A 16 12.49 -5.16 0.34
CA ARG A 16 11.65 -5.71 -0.74
C ARG A 16 11.80 -4.92 -2.04
N LEU A 17 11.79 -3.58 -1.93
CA LEU A 17 11.99 -2.72 -3.10
C LEU A 17 13.42 -2.87 -3.65
N ALA A 18 14.44 -2.92 -2.80
CA ALA A 18 15.82 -3.13 -3.19
C ALA A 18 15.99 -4.44 -3.97
N THR A 19 15.41 -5.54 -3.46
CA THR A 19 15.43 -6.86 -4.12
C THR A 19 14.85 -6.78 -5.53
N ASN A 20 13.68 -6.14 -5.69
CA ASN A 20 13.05 -6.01 -7.00
C ASN A 20 13.84 -5.11 -7.96
N LEU A 21 14.41 -4.03 -7.44
CA LEU A 21 15.20 -3.09 -8.24
C LEU A 21 16.53 -3.68 -8.74
N MET A 22 17.08 -4.72 -8.09
CA MET A 22 18.26 -5.44 -8.59
C MET A 22 18.05 -6.05 -9.99
N GLU A 23 16.80 -6.39 -10.32
CA GLU A 23 16.43 -6.95 -11.62
C GLU A 23 15.93 -5.90 -12.62
N SER A 24 16.04 -4.62 -12.28
CA SER A 24 15.63 -3.50 -13.13
C SER A 24 16.79 -2.96 -13.97
N ASP A 25 16.47 -2.15 -14.98
CA ASP A 25 17.46 -1.43 -15.80
C ASP A 25 17.90 -0.10 -15.15
N HIS A 26 17.58 0.13 -13.87
CA HIS A 26 17.96 1.36 -13.17
C HIS A 26 19.33 1.25 -12.53
N ASP A 27 20.03 2.40 -12.43
CA ASP A 27 21.24 2.55 -11.61
C ASP A 27 20.78 2.97 -10.20
N VAL A 28 20.83 2.03 -9.24
CA VAL A 28 20.17 2.22 -7.93
C VAL A 28 21.20 2.36 -6.81
N LEU A 29 21.17 3.48 -6.12
CA LEU A 29 21.93 3.72 -4.90
C LEU A 29 21.02 3.57 -3.67
N HIS A 30 21.53 2.88 -2.65
CA HIS A 30 20.77 2.51 -1.46
C HIS A 30 21.28 3.29 -0.25
N VAL A 31 20.36 3.95 0.46
CA VAL A 31 20.65 4.75 1.66
C VAL A 31 19.86 4.24 2.84
N GLU A 32 20.55 3.99 3.93
CA GLU A 32 19.97 3.63 5.22
C GLU A 32 20.80 4.28 6.33
N ILE A 33 20.16 4.80 7.36
CA ILE A 33 20.84 5.45 8.49
C ILE A 33 21.04 4.48 9.67
N ASP A 34 20.08 3.57 9.88
CA ASP A 34 20.12 2.61 10.97
C ASP A 34 21.15 1.49 10.69
N PRO A 35 22.13 1.29 11.58
CA PRO A 35 23.11 0.21 11.40
C PRO A 35 22.48 -1.19 11.28
N VAL A 36 21.38 -1.45 12.01
CA VAL A 36 20.65 -2.73 11.92
C VAL A 36 19.97 -2.88 10.56
N GLY A 37 19.40 -1.78 10.04
CA GLY A 37 18.85 -1.74 8.69
C GLY A 37 19.91 -1.97 7.61
N LYS A 38 21.09 -1.33 7.72
CA LYS A 38 22.23 -1.56 6.80
C LYS A 38 22.65 -3.03 6.77
N GLN A 39 22.77 -3.63 7.95
CA GLN A 39 23.17 -5.04 8.06
C GLN A 39 22.12 -5.96 7.44
N ARG A 40 20.82 -5.69 7.71
CA ARG A 40 19.69 -6.44 7.10
C ARG A 40 19.74 -6.40 5.58
N LEU A 41 19.88 -5.21 4.99
CA LEU A 41 19.98 -5.07 3.54
C LEU A 41 21.16 -5.90 2.99
N LYS A 42 22.32 -5.81 3.64
CA LYS A 42 23.51 -6.57 3.24
C LYS A 42 23.28 -8.08 3.33
N ASP A 43 22.69 -8.56 4.42
CA ASP A 43 22.47 -10.00 4.64
C ASP A 43 21.45 -10.58 3.65
N GLU A 44 20.38 -9.82 3.34
CA GLU A 44 19.30 -10.31 2.49
C GLU A 44 19.56 -10.13 0.99
N THR A 45 20.32 -9.11 0.59
CA THR A 45 20.51 -8.75 -0.83
C THR A 45 21.96 -8.72 -1.30
N GLY A 46 22.91 -8.69 -0.37
CA GLY A 46 24.33 -8.45 -0.69
C GLY A 46 24.69 -6.99 -0.97
N ILE A 47 23.73 -6.08 -0.94
CA ILE A 47 23.91 -4.66 -1.28
C ILE A 47 24.54 -3.90 -0.12
N ASP A 48 25.50 -3.04 -0.42
CA ASP A 48 26.05 -2.07 0.53
C ASP A 48 25.36 -0.70 0.39
N CYS A 49 25.08 -0.04 1.51
CA CYS A 49 24.58 1.33 1.51
C CYS A 49 25.70 2.32 1.20
N VAL A 50 25.34 3.39 0.50
CA VAL A 50 26.22 4.54 0.25
C VAL A 50 25.86 5.73 1.13
N ASN A 51 26.70 6.77 1.10
CA ASN A 51 26.42 8.03 1.78
C ASN A 51 25.27 8.77 1.07
N GLN A 52 24.38 9.41 1.84
CA GLN A 52 23.23 10.14 1.33
C GLN A 52 23.60 11.21 0.30
N ASN A 53 24.60 12.04 0.58
CA ASN A 53 24.99 13.12 -0.34
C ASN A 53 25.46 12.57 -1.68
N GLN A 54 26.20 11.45 -1.67
CA GLN A 54 26.60 10.76 -2.88
C GLN A 54 25.38 10.25 -3.65
N ALA A 55 24.42 9.66 -2.96
CA ALA A 55 23.24 9.09 -3.60
C ALA A 55 22.32 10.17 -4.20
N LEU A 56 22.22 11.33 -3.55
CA LEU A 56 21.31 12.41 -4.00
C LEU A 56 21.90 13.28 -5.11
N SER A 57 23.23 13.37 -5.21
CA SER A 57 23.91 14.34 -6.12
C SER A 57 23.57 14.15 -7.60
N GLU A 58 23.24 12.93 -8.03
CA GLU A 58 22.93 12.59 -9.41
C GLU A 58 21.56 11.89 -9.57
N ALA A 59 20.74 11.87 -8.51
CA ALA A 59 19.45 11.19 -8.53
C ALA A 59 18.45 11.87 -9.48
N GLU A 60 17.94 11.12 -10.44
CA GLU A 60 16.80 11.52 -11.28
C GLU A 60 15.48 11.18 -10.57
N ALA A 61 15.48 10.13 -9.71
CA ALA A 61 14.36 9.77 -8.87
C ALA A 61 14.84 9.34 -7.47
N VAL A 62 14.09 9.71 -6.44
CA VAL A 62 14.32 9.33 -5.04
C VAL A 62 13.07 8.61 -4.52
N ILE A 63 13.21 7.36 -4.10
CA ILE A 63 12.14 6.56 -3.50
C ILE A 63 12.25 6.69 -1.98
N LEU A 64 11.15 7.04 -1.30
CA LEU A 64 11.09 7.16 0.16
C LEU A 64 10.41 5.94 0.77
N ALA A 65 11.20 4.93 1.17
CA ALA A 65 10.73 3.75 1.89
C ALA A 65 10.88 3.95 3.41
N VAL A 66 10.30 5.03 3.92
CA VAL A 66 10.32 5.43 5.34
C VAL A 66 8.89 5.44 5.90
N PRO A 67 8.70 5.35 7.23
CA PRO A 67 7.36 5.45 7.82
C PRO A 67 6.65 6.75 7.42
N ASP A 68 5.33 6.68 7.15
CA ASP A 68 4.53 7.77 6.57
C ASP A 68 4.63 9.05 7.39
N ARG A 69 4.56 8.94 8.72
CA ARG A 69 4.75 10.07 9.66
C ARG A 69 6.11 10.77 9.56
N LEU A 70 7.10 10.13 8.93
CA LEU A 70 8.45 10.68 8.80
C LEU A 70 8.72 11.26 7.41
N ILE A 71 7.85 11.03 6.41
CA ILE A 71 8.09 11.44 5.01
C ILE A 71 8.41 12.93 4.93
N GLY A 72 7.53 13.81 5.44
CA GLY A 72 7.73 15.25 5.38
C GLY A 72 9.01 15.70 6.08
N LYS A 73 9.32 15.13 7.26
CA LYS A 73 10.53 15.44 8.02
C LYS A 73 11.81 14.98 7.31
N VAL A 74 11.81 13.75 6.82
CA VAL A 74 12.98 13.19 6.13
C VAL A 74 13.24 13.96 4.85
N LEU A 75 12.20 14.22 4.05
CA LEU A 75 12.32 14.96 2.80
C LEU A 75 12.80 16.39 3.06
N SER A 76 12.28 17.09 4.06
CA SER A 76 12.73 18.43 4.43
C SER A 76 14.22 18.50 4.79
N GLY A 77 14.79 17.39 5.26
CA GLY A 77 16.19 17.29 5.62
C GLY A 77 17.16 17.33 4.43
N PHE A 78 16.70 17.00 3.22
CA PHE A 78 17.56 16.92 2.03
C PHE A 78 16.94 17.49 0.75
N VAL A 79 15.71 17.95 0.76
CA VAL A 79 15.02 18.45 -0.46
C VAL A 79 15.82 19.53 -1.21
N ASN A 80 16.59 20.35 -0.49
CA ASN A 80 17.42 21.39 -1.08
C ASN A 80 18.69 20.84 -1.75
N GLU A 81 19.03 19.59 -1.53
CA GLU A 81 20.17 18.91 -2.17
C GLU A 81 19.78 18.30 -3.52
N LEU A 82 18.46 18.20 -3.79
CA LEU A 82 17.97 17.64 -5.03
C LEU A 82 18.12 18.61 -6.21
N SER A 83 18.50 18.08 -7.36
CA SER A 83 18.52 18.82 -8.61
C SER A 83 17.11 19.17 -9.07
N SER A 84 16.98 20.29 -9.81
CA SER A 84 15.72 20.61 -10.50
C SER A 84 15.31 19.47 -11.44
N GLY A 85 14.02 19.13 -11.45
CA GLY A 85 13.49 18.02 -12.25
C GLY A 85 13.56 16.64 -11.57
N THR A 86 14.23 16.51 -10.42
CA THR A 86 14.23 15.24 -9.66
C THR A 86 12.82 14.84 -9.26
N ALA A 87 12.47 13.57 -9.41
CA ALA A 87 11.21 13.00 -8.93
C ALA A 87 11.37 12.38 -7.54
N VAL A 88 10.48 12.72 -6.61
CA VAL A 88 10.37 12.06 -5.30
C VAL A 88 9.17 11.14 -5.32
N ILE A 89 9.39 9.84 -5.15
CA ILE A 89 8.36 8.79 -5.16
C ILE A 89 8.12 8.35 -3.72
N MET A 90 6.93 8.61 -3.23
CA MET A 90 6.46 8.17 -1.91
C MET A 90 5.63 6.89 -2.05
N LEU A 91 5.61 6.09 -0.99
CA LEU A 91 4.88 4.81 -0.98
C LEU A 91 3.45 4.96 -0.44
N ASP A 92 3.10 6.12 0.09
CA ASP A 92 1.79 6.45 0.62
C ASP A 92 1.38 7.89 0.31
N ALA A 93 0.06 8.14 0.27
CA ALA A 93 -0.52 9.44 -0.03
C ALA A 93 -0.75 10.34 1.19
N ALA A 94 -0.48 9.86 2.42
CA ALA A 94 -0.78 10.61 3.64
C ALA A 94 -0.04 11.95 3.70
N ALA A 95 1.27 11.95 3.45
CA ALA A 95 2.07 13.18 3.52
C ALA A 95 1.65 14.26 2.50
N PRO A 96 1.45 13.95 1.20
CA PRO A 96 0.94 14.94 0.25
C PRO A 96 -0.50 15.35 0.55
N HIS A 97 -1.38 14.46 0.98
CA HIS A 97 -2.75 14.81 1.35
C HIS A 97 -2.84 15.69 2.61
N ALA A 98 -1.94 15.49 3.58
CA ALA A 98 -1.81 16.31 4.78
C ALA A 98 -1.05 17.63 4.53
N GLU A 99 -0.60 17.90 3.31
CA GLU A 99 0.16 19.11 2.94
C GLU A 99 1.45 19.28 3.76
N THR A 100 2.10 18.17 4.15
CA THR A 100 3.32 18.20 4.97
C THR A 100 4.61 18.16 4.16
N LEU A 101 4.51 18.11 2.84
CA LEU A 101 5.69 18.13 1.96
C LEU A 101 6.33 19.51 1.89
N PRO A 102 7.67 19.60 1.80
CA PRO A 102 8.34 20.87 1.61
C PRO A 102 7.99 21.48 0.24
N ASN A 103 7.91 22.82 0.20
CA ASN A 103 7.62 23.56 -1.04
C ASN A 103 8.87 23.62 -1.94
N ARG A 104 8.85 22.95 -3.09
CA ARG A 104 9.89 22.89 -4.12
C ARG A 104 9.22 22.71 -5.48
N ASP A 105 8.88 23.84 -6.14
CA ASP A 105 8.08 23.85 -7.38
C ASP A 105 8.81 23.24 -8.59
N ASP A 106 10.14 23.11 -8.52
CA ASP A 106 11.00 22.60 -9.60
C ASP A 106 11.29 21.11 -9.50
N ILE A 107 10.64 20.36 -8.60
CA ILE A 107 10.74 18.91 -8.49
C ILE A 107 9.37 18.25 -8.62
N THR A 108 9.38 16.94 -8.86
CA THR A 108 8.13 16.17 -8.96
C THR A 108 7.84 15.43 -7.66
N TYR A 109 6.60 15.48 -7.21
CA TYR A 109 6.07 14.61 -6.17
C TYR A 109 5.13 13.57 -6.77
N PHE A 110 5.44 12.31 -6.55
CA PHE A 110 4.70 11.18 -7.06
C PHE A 110 4.41 10.18 -5.94
N VAL A 111 3.26 9.54 -5.99
CA VAL A 111 2.88 8.48 -5.04
C VAL A 111 2.62 7.20 -5.79
N ALA A 112 3.14 6.09 -5.29
CA ALA A 112 2.81 4.75 -5.76
C ALA A 112 2.54 3.84 -4.57
N HIS A 113 1.37 3.19 -4.55
CA HIS A 113 0.95 2.31 -3.45
C HIS A 113 0.51 0.95 -3.99
N PRO A 114 0.88 -0.17 -3.33
CA PRO A 114 0.46 -1.49 -3.78
C PRO A 114 -0.99 -1.78 -3.39
N CYS A 115 -1.75 -2.42 -4.27
CA CYS A 115 -3.08 -2.94 -3.91
C CYS A 115 -3.01 -4.30 -3.20
N HIS A 116 -1.80 -4.85 -3.04
CA HIS A 116 -1.57 -6.23 -2.62
C HIS A 116 -2.18 -7.28 -3.58
N PRO A 117 -1.85 -8.58 -3.44
CA PRO A 117 -2.41 -9.62 -4.29
C PRO A 117 -3.93 -9.72 -4.14
N PRO A 118 -4.68 -9.80 -5.24
CA PRO A 118 -6.12 -9.94 -5.19
C PRO A 118 -6.57 -11.18 -4.42
N LEU A 119 -7.67 -11.07 -3.69
CA LEU A 119 -8.28 -12.21 -2.99
C LEU A 119 -8.64 -13.34 -3.97
N PHE A 120 -9.16 -12.97 -5.15
CA PHE A 120 -9.42 -13.89 -6.24
C PHE A 120 -8.34 -13.73 -7.30
N ASN A 121 -7.36 -14.61 -7.29
CA ASN A 121 -6.23 -14.62 -8.21
C ASN A 121 -6.02 -16.00 -8.83
N ASP A 122 -5.16 -16.07 -9.83
CA ASP A 122 -4.80 -17.28 -10.57
C ASP A 122 -3.42 -17.84 -10.20
N GLU A 123 -2.89 -17.45 -9.03
CA GLU A 123 -1.59 -17.92 -8.55
C GLU A 123 -1.62 -19.43 -8.28
N THR A 124 -0.67 -20.15 -8.84
CA THR A 124 -0.53 -21.61 -8.67
C THR A 124 0.70 -22.00 -7.86
N ALA A 125 1.76 -21.19 -7.92
CA ALA A 125 3.00 -21.41 -7.20
C ALA A 125 2.80 -21.32 -5.67
N PRO A 126 3.33 -22.26 -4.88
CA PRO A 126 3.17 -22.24 -3.41
C PRO A 126 3.68 -20.97 -2.74
N ASP A 127 4.78 -20.40 -3.23
CA ASP A 127 5.37 -19.19 -2.67
C ASP A 127 4.52 -17.96 -2.97
N ALA A 128 3.96 -17.86 -4.20
CA ALA A 128 3.03 -16.79 -4.56
C ALA A 128 1.74 -16.84 -3.72
N LYS A 129 1.21 -18.04 -3.43
CA LYS A 129 0.03 -18.21 -2.56
C LYS A 129 0.24 -17.76 -1.12
N LYS A 130 1.48 -17.64 -0.67
CA LYS A 130 1.85 -17.21 0.69
C LYS A 130 2.39 -15.79 0.74
N ASP A 131 2.64 -15.17 -0.41
CA ASP A 131 3.08 -13.78 -0.49
C ASP A 131 1.88 -12.84 -0.42
N TYR A 132 1.27 -12.74 0.76
CA TYR A 132 0.07 -11.91 1.00
C TYR A 132 0.31 -10.40 0.80
N PHE A 133 1.54 -9.95 0.95
CA PHE A 133 1.91 -8.56 0.67
C PHE A 133 2.15 -8.28 -0.82
N GLY A 134 2.44 -9.31 -1.60
CA GLY A 134 2.82 -9.17 -3.00
C GLY A 134 4.19 -8.54 -3.19
N GLY A 135 4.57 -8.38 -4.45
CA GLY A 135 5.82 -7.73 -4.81
C GLY A 135 7.08 -8.55 -4.55
N ILE A 136 6.96 -9.87 -4.40
CA ILE A 136 8.07 -10.85 -4.43
C ILE A 136 7.72 -11.97 -5.40
N ALA A 137 6.72 -12.78 -5.09
CA ALA A 137 6.28 -13.91 -5.91
C ALA A 137 4.86 -13.71 -6.47
N ALA A 138 3.95 -13.13 -5.67
CA ALA A 138 2.57 -12.92 -6.07
C ALA A 138 2.42 -11.65 -6.88
N LYS A 139 1.60 -11.74 -7.93
CA LYS A 139 1.18 -10.61 -8.76
C LYS A 139 0.28 -9.66 -7.98
N GLN A 140 0.43 -8.36 -8.23
CA GLN A 140 -0.41 -7.34 -7.62
C GLN A 140 -0.77 -6.23 -8.59
N HIS A 141 -1.75 -5.42 -8.23
CA HIS A 141 -2.00 -4.12 -8.85
C HIS A 141 -1.31 -3.03 -8.04
N ILE A 142 -1.11 -1.87 -8.66
CA ILE A 142 -0.66 -0.66 -7.98
C ILE A 142 -1.57 0.51 -8.33
N ILE A 143 -1.61 1.50 -7.47
CA ILE A 143 -2.20 2.81 -7.74
C ILE A 143 -1.09 3.85 -7.76
N CYS A 144 -1.20 4.83 -8.67
CA CYS A 144 -0.21 5.88 -8.85
C CYS A 144 -0.88 7.23 -8.95
N ALA A 145 -0.28 8.25 -8.35
CA ALA A 145 -0.73 9.64 -8.43
C ALA A 145 0.45 10.60 -8.64
N LEU A 146 0.28 11.53 -9.58
CA LEU A 146 1.16 12.69 -9.72
C LEU A 146 0.61 13.80 -8.81
N ALA A 147 1.29 14.06 -7.69
CA ALA A 147 0.89 15.10 -6.74
C ALA A 147 1.35 16.49 -7.19
N GLN A 148 2.53 16.55 -7.82
CA GLN A 148 3.12 17.79 -8.34
C GLN A 148 4.12 17.47 -9.44
N GLY A 149 4.32 18.38 -10.35
CA GLY A 149 5.31 18.29 -11.43
C GLY A 149 4.69 18.15 -12.82
N PRO A 150 5.53 18.10 -13.84
CA PRO A 150 5.08 18.02 -15.21
C PRO A 150 4.50 16.63 -15.55
N GLU A 151 3.48 16.59 -16.39
CA GLU A 151 2.74 15.39 -16.77
C GLU A 151 3.65 14.31 -17.41
N GLU A 152 4.67 14.73 -18.14
CA GLU A 152 5.64 13.85 -18.78
C GLU A 152 6.45 12.99 -17.78
N HIS A 153 6.55 13.41 -16.50
CA HIS A 153 7.22 12.63 -15.46
C HIS A 153 6.38 11.44 -14.96
N TYR A 154 5.05 11.46 -15.21
CA TYR A 154 4.17 10.36 -14.77
C TYR A 154 4.64 9.00 -15.28
N ALA A 155 4.92 8.89 -16.58
CA ALA A 155 5.31 7.61 -17.20
C ALA A 155 6.63 7.06 -16.65
N MET A 156 7.61 7.94 -16.38
CA MET A 156 8.89 7.57 -15.76
C MET A 156 8.66 7.04 -14.33
N CYS A 157 7.93 7.78 -13.51
CA CYS A 157 7.66 7.41 -12.12
C CYS A 157 6.82 6.12 -12.03
N GLU A 158 5.81 5.96 -12.89
CA GLU A 158 5.02 4.72 -12.96
C GLU A 158 5.89 3.52 -13.36
N LYS A 159 6.81 3.69 -14.32
CA LYS A 159 7.74 2.63 -14.70
C LYS A 159 8.61 2.20 -13.50
N ILE A 160 9.20 3.15 -12.80
CA ILE A 160 9.99 2.87 -11.58
C ILE A 160 9.12 2.15 -10.54
N ALA A 161 7.86 2.60 -10.34
CA ALA A 161 6.92 1.95 -9.42
C ALA A 161 6.61 0.51 -9.81
N ARG A 162 6.40 0.24 -11.08
CA ARG A 162 6.21 -1.13 -11.61
C ARG A 162 7.43 -2.01 -11.37
N ASP A 163 8.62 -1.45 -11.48
CA ASP A 163 9.86 -2.20 -11.28
C ASP A 163 10.06 -2.55 -9.80
N PHE A 164 9.82 -1.62 -8.87
CA PHE A 164 9.99 -1.92 -7.45
C PHE A 164 8.82 -2.66 -6.77
N TYR A 165 7.61 -2.66 -7.36
CA TYR A 165 6.46 -3.44 -6.86
C TYR A 165 6.19 -4.73 -7.64
N ARG A 166 7.06 -5.11 -8.56
CA ARG A 166 6.91 -6.30 -9.43
C ARG A 166 6.63 -7.60 -8.64
N PRO A 167 5.88 -8.53 -9.24
CA PRO A 167 5.25 -8.46 -10.56
C PRO A 167 3.93 -7.67 -10.53
N VAL A 168 3.80 -6.65 -11.38
CA VAL A 168 2.63 -5.76 -11.46
C VAL A 168 1.73 -6.12 -12.62
N MET A 169 0.46 -6.46 -12.34
CA MET A 169 -0.55 -6.73 -13.36
C MET A 169 -1.09 -5.45 -14.01
N ARG A 170 -1.54 -4.51 -13.21
CA ARG A 170 -2.08 -3.21 -13.66
C ARG A 170 -1.61 -2.09 -12.74
N SER A 171 -1.46 -0.91 -13.32
CA SER A 171 -1.34 0.34 -12.57
C SER A 171 -2.60 1.17 -12.83
N HIS A 172 -3.18 1.69 -11.76
CA HIS A 172 -4.33 2.57 -11.82
C HIS A 172 -3.88 3.99 -11.50
N ARG A 173 -4.20 4.92 -12.40
CA ARG A 173 -3.95 6.33 -12.13
C ARG A 173 -5.06 6.89 -11.26
N CYS A 174 -4.70 7.52 -10.15
CA CYS A 174 -5.59 8.19 -9.20
C CYS A 174 -5.10 9.61 -8.92
N THR A 175 -5.94 10.42 -8.26
CA THR A 175 -5.49 11.65 -7.60
C THR A 175 -5.10 11.36 -6.16
N ILE A 176 -4.44 12.32 -5.49
CA ILE A 176 -4.08 12.20 -4.07
C ILE A 176 -5.34 12.04 -3.20
N GLU A 177 -6.40 12.80 -3.50
CA GLU A 177 -7.69 12.71 -2.79
C GLU A 177 -8.35 11.34 -2.98
N GLN A 178 -8.28 10.77 -4.19
CA GLN A 178 -8.78 9.42 -4.46
C GLN A 178 -7.97 8.36 -3.70
N MET A 179 -6.65 8.50 -3.62
CA MET A 179 -5.81 7.60 -2.82
C MET A 179 -6.13 7.67 -1.34
N ALA A 180 -6.41 8.87 -0.81
CA ALA A 180 -6.85 9.05 0.58
C ALA A 180 -8.22 8.41 0.87
N LEU A 181 -9.10 8.30 -0.14
CA LEU A 181 -10.34 7.50 0.00
C LEU A 181 -10.06 5.99 0.00
N LEU A 182 -9.05 5.53 -0.74
CA LEU A 182 -8.74 4.10 -0.84
C LEU A 182 -8.04 3.58 0.42
N GLU A 183 -7.01 4.28 0.92
CA GLU A 183 -6.21 3.77 2.03
C GLU A 183 -6.89 3.99 3.39
N PRO A 184 -7.02 5.20 3.94
CA PRO A 184 -7.56 5.35 5.28
C PRO A 184 -9.07 5.06 5.38
N ALA A 185 -9.87 5.35 4.36
CA ALA A 185 -11.31 5.12 4.45
C ALA A 185 -11.68 3.68 4.04
N LEU A 186 -11.35 3.25 2.81
CA LEU A 186 -11.82 1.96 2.30
C LEU A 186 -11.02 0.79 2.88
N SER A 187 -9.69 0.84 2.84
CA SER A 187 -8.84 -0.26 3.28
C SER A 187 -8.76 -0.35 4.80
N GLU A 188 -8.32 0.72 5.48
CA GLU A 188 -8.08 0.68 6.92
C GLU A 188 -9.37 0.79 7.73
N SER A 189 -10.20 1.82 7.49
CA SER A 189 -11.41 2.00 8.28
C SER A 189 -12.45 0.92 8.00
N VAL A 190 -12.74 0.60 6.74
CA VAL A 190 -13.75 -0.41 6.40
C VAL A 190 -13.12 -1.80 6.42
N GLY A 191 -12.14 -2.07 5.57
CA GLY A 191 -11.57 -3.41 5.38
C GLY A 191 -11.00 -4.01 6.66
N ALA A 192 -10.11 -3.29 7.35
CA ALA A 192 -9.50 -3.81 8.59
C ALA A 192 -10.53 -3.94 9.74
N THR A 193 -11.52 -3.03 9.81
CA THR A 193 -12.61 -3.16 10.79
C THR A 193 -13.43 -4.42 10.55
N PHE A 194 -13.79 -4.71 9.29
CA PHE A 194 -14.52 -5.95 8.97
C PHE A 194 -13.70 -7.19 9.30
N ALA A 195 -12.41 -7.21 8.98
CA ALA A 195 -11.54 -8.33 9.35
C ALA A 195 -11.53 -8.58 10.86
N LYS A 196 -11.47 -7.51 11.67
CA LYS A 196 -11.56 -7.59 13.13
C LYS A 196 -12.93 -8.08 13.60
N VAL A 197 -14.01 -7.60 13.01
CA VAL A 197 -15.39 -8.03 13.35
C VAL A 197 -15.57 -9.52 13.07
N LEU A 198 -15.09 -10.01 11.93
CA LEU A 198 -15.16 -11.42 11.55
C LEU A 198 -14.37 -12.29 12.55
N LYS A 199 -13.16 -11.86 12.94
CA LYS A 199 -12.37 -12.56 13.94
C LYS A 199 -13.09 -12.61 15.29
N ASN A 200 -13.67 -11.49 15.76
CA ASN A 200 -14.43 -11.44 17.01
C ASN A 200 -15.67 -12.35 16.96
N ALA A 201 -16.37 -12.41 15.82
CA ALA A 201 -17.52 -13.30 15.64
C ALA A 201 -17.12 -14.78 15.71
N THR A 202 -15.96 -15.15 15.16
CA THR A 202 -15.38 -16.51 15.30
C THR A 202 -15.12 -16.85 16.77
N ASP A 203 -14.49 -15.93 17.52
CA ASP A 203 -14.19 -16.12 18.94
C ASP A 203 -15.49 -16.23 19.78
N GLU A 204 -16.52 -15.46 19.43
CA GLU A 204 -17.82 -15.55 20.11
C GLU A 204 -18.52 -16.89 19.83
N ALA A 205 -18.46 -17.40 18.60
CA ALA A 205 -18.99 -18.73 18.30
C ALA A 205 -18.26 -19.82 19.14
N ALA A 206 -16.95 -19.72 19.25
CA ALA A 206 -16.15 -20.64 20.09
C ALA A 206 -16.53 -20.50 21.58
N ARG A 207 -16.73 -19.28 22.09
CA ARG A 207 -17.18 -19.04 23.47
C ARG A 207 -18.56 -19.66 23.74
N ARG A 208 -19.41 -19.79 22.72
CA ARG A 208 -20.73 -20.44 22.79
C ARG A 208 -20.69 -21.94 22.60
N GLY A 209 -19.50 -22.54 22.50
CA GLY A 209 -19.31 -24.00 22.49
C GLY A 209 -19.04 -24.62 21.11
N VAL A 210 -18.94 -23.81 20.05
CA VAL A 210 -18.47 -24.32 18.76
C VAL A 210 -16.97 -24.59 18.85
N PRO A 211 -16.46 -25.76 18.39
CA PRO A 211 -15.01 -25.96 18.30
C PRO A 211 -14.37 -24.84 17.47
N TYR A 212 -13.32 -24.20 17.99
CA TYR A 212 -12.71 -23.02 17.34
C TYR A 212 -12.36 -23.26 15.86
N GLN A 213 -11.68 -24.38 15.60
CA GLN A 213 -11.28 -24.73 14.23
C GLN A 213 -12.49 -24.89 13.29
N ALA A 214 -13.60 -25.44 13.79
CA ALA A 214 -14.82 -25.56 12.99
C ALA A 214 -15.44 -24.21 12.68
N ALA A 215 -15.43 -23.27 13.63
CA ALA A 215 -15.92 -21.89 13.44
C ALA A 215 -15.05 -21.14 12.43
N GLU A 216 -13.73 -21.26 12.51
CA GLU A 216 -12.77 -20.64 11.61
C GLU A 216 -12.89 -21.19 10.19
N ASP A 217 -12.84 -22.50 10.00
CA ASP A 217 -12.93 -23.15 8.69
C ASP A 217 -14.27 -22.82 8.01
N PHE A 218 -15.37 -22.84 8.79
CA PHE A 218 -16.71 -22.55 8.29
C PHE A 218 -16.82 -21.11 7.82
N LEU A 219 -16.36 -20.13 8.63
CA LEU A 219 -16.44 -18.73 8.27
C LEU A 219 -15.56 -18.39 7.08
N LEU A 220 -14.28 -18.78 7.10
CA LEU A 220 -13.33 -18.44 6.02
C LEU A 220 -13.74 -19.07 4.69
N GLY A 221 -14.25 -20.32 4.71
CA GLY A 221 -14.79 -20.96 3.51
C GLY A 221 -16.03 -20.24 2.96
N HIS A 222 -16.97 -19.85 3.83
CA HIS A 222 -18.16 -19.09 3.43
C HIS A 222 -17.83 -17.68 2.93
N LEU A 223 -16.86 -17.00 3.54
CA LEU A 223 -16.43 -15.67 3.07
C LEU A 223 -15.96 -15.70 1.63
N THR A 224 -15.26 -16.73 1.21
CA THR A 224 -14.80 -16.88 -0.18
C THR A 224 -15.98 -16.83 -1.15
N ILE A 225 -17.02 -17.63 -0.92
CA ILE A 225 -18.19 -17.64 -1.83
C ILE A 225 -19.07 -16.41 -1.69
N LEU A 226 -19.28 -15.88 -0.47
CA LEU A 226 -20.04 -14.67 -0.25
C LEU A 226 -19.43 -13.46 -0.98
N LEU A 227 -18.11 -13.28 -0.88
CA LEU A 227 -17.38 -12.23 -1.58
C LEU A 227 -17.36 -12.46 -3.09
N ALA A 228 -17.18 -13.71 -3.55
CA ALA A 228 -17.23 -14.03 -4.98
C ALA A 228 -18.60 -13.68 -5.61
N VAL A 229 -19.68 -13.87 -4.88
CA VAL A 229 -21.05 -13.48 -5.31
C VAL A 229 -21.20 -11.96 -5.25
N ALA A 230 -20.85 -11.33 -4.14
CA ALA A 230 -21.03 -9.89 -3.94
C ALA A 230 -20.24 -9.04 -4.95
N PHE A 231 -19.03 -9.47 -5.32
CA PHE A 231 -18.18 -8.79 -6.30
C PHE A 231 -18.33 -9.32 -7.74
N GLY A 232 -19.32 -10.18 -8.01
CA GLY A 232 -19.61 -10.69 -9.36
C GLY A 232 -18.55 -11.61 -9.94
N VAL A 233 -17.66 -12.16 -9.12
CA VAL A 233 -16.62 -13.14 -9.55
C VAL A 233 -17.25 -14.49 -9.88
N GLN A 234 -18.29 -14.89 -9.13
CA GLN A 234 -19.06 -16.10 -9.40
C GLN A 234 -20.15 -15.83 -10.47
N PRO A 235 -20.02 -16.33 -11.71
CA PRO A 235 -21.01 -16.06 -12.75
C PRO A 235 -22.40 -16.59 -12.36
N GLY A 236 -23.42 -15.73 -12.44
CA GLY A 236 -24.80 -16.05 -12.09
C GLY A 236 -25.04 -16.35 -10.60
N GLY A 237 -24.02 -16.15 -9.76
CA GLY A 237 -24.15 -16.33 -8.31
C GLY A 237 -25.13 -15.34 -7.69
N LYS A 238 -25.98 -15.85 -6.77
CA LYS A 238 -26.91 -15.05 -5.97
C LYS A 238 -26.86 -15.55 -4.54
N LEU A 239 -27.01 -14.63 -3.60
CA LEU A 239 -27.24 -14.99 -2.20
C LEU A 239 -28.63 -15.63 -2.06
N SER A 240 -28.76 -16.65 -1.20
CA SER A 240 -30.04 -17.28 -0.92
C SER A 240 -31.01 -16.31 -0.24
N ASP A 241 -32.32 -16.58 -0.35
CA ASP A 241 -33.34 -15.77 0.32
C ASP A 241 -33.12 -15.74 1.85
N GLY A 242 -32.69 -16.85 2.43
CA GLY A 242 -32.34 -16.91 3.86
C GLY A 242 -31.13 -16.03 4.21
N CYS A 243 -30.12 -15.97 3.34
CA CYS A 243 -28.99 -15.07 3.53
C CYS A 243 -29.42 -13.59 3.41
N MET A 244 -30.25 -13.27 2.44
CA MET A 244 -30.79 -11.90 2.27
C MET A 244 -31.64 -11.47 3.47
N LEU A 245 -32.45 -12.36 4.02
CA LEU A 245 -33.20 -12.10 5.25
C LEU A 245 -32.26 -11.84 6.43
N ALA A 246 -31.26 -12.70 6.63
CA ALA A 246 -30.28 -12.53 7.70
C ALA A 246 -29.53 -11.19 7.60
N ILE A 247 -29.15 -10.76 6.38
CA ILE A 247 -28.54 -9.43 6.14
C ILE A 247 -29.46 -8.32 6.59
N SER A 248 -30.72 -8.33 6.14
CA SER A 248 -31.69 -7.25 6.49
C SER A 248 -32.00 -7.13 7.99
N GLU A 249 -31.92 -8.23 8.72
CA GLU A 249 -32.10 -8.25 10.17
C GLU A 249 -30.82 -7.84 10.94
N ALA A 250 -29.63 -8.24 10.43
CA ALA A 250 -28.36 -8.02 11.11
C ALA A 250 -27.80 -6.61 10.84
N GLU A 251 -28.01 -6.06 9.65
CA GLU A 251 -27.42 -4.79 9.23
C GLU A 251 -27.71 -3.64 10.21
N PRO A 252 -28.98 -3.38 10.63
CA PRO A 252 -29.28 -2.30 11.59
C PRO A 252 -28.79 -2.59 13.02
N VAL A 253 -28.43 -3.85 13.33
CA VAL A 253 -27.87 -4.22 14.65
C VAL A 253 -26.35 -4.01 14.65
N ILE A 254 -25.67 -4.28 13.52
CA ILE A 254 -24.21 -4.24 13.41
C ILE A 254 -23.74 -2.83 13.06
N PHE A 255 -24.45 -2.13 12.18
CA PHE A 255 -24.06 -0.82 11.66
C PHE A 255 -24.98 0.28 12.14
N ARG A 256 -24.43 1.49 12.28
CA ARG A 256 -25.21 2.71 12.50
C ARG A 256 -25.69 3.25 11.16
N ASP A 257 -26.89 3.80 11.13
CA ASP A 257 -27.40 4.49 9.95
C ASP A 257 -26.44 5.59 9.50
N GLY A 258 -26.19 5.67 8.18
CA GLY A 258 -25.30 6.65 7.59
C GLY A 258 -23.82 6.44 7.87
N TRP A 259 -23.39 5.25 8.29
CA TRP A 259 -21.98 4.97 8.58
C TRP A 259 -21.05 5.16 7.37
N LEU A 260 -21.53 4.85 6.15
CA LEU A 260 -20.78 5.09 4.91
C LEU A 260 -20.51 6.57 4.73
N ASP A 261 -21.54 7.41 4.83
CA ASP A 261 -21.38 8.86 4.70
C ASP A 261 -20.45 9.43 5.75
N GLN A 262 -20.44 8.87 6.97
CA GLN A 262 -19.53 9.27 8.04
C GLN A 262 -18.08 8.88 7.77
N VAL A 263 -17.84 7.63 7.34
CA VAL A 263 -16.49 7.13 7.09
C VAL A 263 -15.85 7.80 5.88
N PHE A 264 -16.63 8.04 4.82
CA PHE A 264 -16.15 8.63 3.57
C PHE A 264 -16.31 10.16 3.51
N ALA A 265 -16.79 10.81 4.58
CA ALA A 265 -16.86 12.27 4.64
C ALA A 265 -15.44 12.87 4.46
N PRO A 266 -15.26 13.90 3.63
CA PRO A 266 -13.95 14.52 3.41
C PRO A 266 -13.25 14.91 4.71
N GLU A 267 -13.99 15.42 5.70
CA GLU A 267 -13.44 15.82 7.00
C GLU A 267 -12.97 14.61 7.83
N ALA A 268 -13.66 13.48 7.75
CA ALA A 268 -13.27 12.24 8.43
C ALA A 268 -11.98 11.67 7.81
N VAL A 269 -11.91 11.64 6.49
CA VAL A 269 -10.72 11.20 5.74
C VAL A 269 -9.52 12.11 6.09
N LYS A 270 -9.70 13.43 6.05
CA LYS A 270 -8.66 14.39 6.42
C LYS A 270 -8.19 14.23 7.86
N ALA A 271 -9.11 14.01 8.80
CA ALA A 271 -8.75 13.75 10.20
C ALA A 271 -7.97 12.46 10.38
N SER A 272 -8.34 11.39 9.67
CA SER A 272 -7.62 10.10 9.69
C SER A 272 -6.20 10.25 9.15
N VAL A 273 -6.05 10.85 7.96
CA VAL A 273 -4.73 11.12 7.37
C VAL A 273 -3.84 11.95 8.29
N LYS A 274 -4.40 12.99 8.91
CA LYS A 274 -3.65 13.83 9.85
C LYS A 274 -3.13 13.01 11.04
N SER A 275 -3.97 12.13 11.60
CA SER A 275 -3.57 11.25 12.71
C SER A 275 -2.47 10.26 12.33
N ILE A 276 -2.37 9.86 11.05
CA ILE A 276 -1.28 9.00 10.55
C ILE A 276 0.04 9.77 10.48
N CYS A 277 -0.02 11.07 10.14
CA CYS A 277 1.16 11.94 10.00
C CYS A 277 1.69 12.50 11.35
N GLU A 278 0.91 12.48 12.42
CA GLU A 278 1.31 12.88 13.77
C GLU A 278 2.01 11.72 14.52
#